data_93938be80cb4d29438e3c3e6d4954351
#
_entry.id   93938be80cb4d29438e3c3e6d4954351
#
_cell.length_a   1.000
_cell.length_b   1.000
_cell.length_c   1.000
_cell.angle_alpha   90.00
_cell.angle_beta   90.00
_cell.angle_gamma   90.00
#
_symmetry.space_group_name_H-M   'P 1'
#
loop_
_entity.id
_entity.type
_entity.pdbx_description
1 polymer ?
#
loop_
_entity_poly.entity_id
_entity_poly.type
_entity_poly.pdbx_seq_one_letter_code
_entity_poly.pdbx_strand_id
1 'polypeptide(L)'
;MAEKILSTLDSKLHLFIEAPTGIGKSFAYLVPAVYYAKKNQKKVIVSTYTINLQEQLINKDIPFLQNILPVEFKAKILKGRNNYLCPKRLMHAMESSNVLFETEEQVNLEQLYQWSKRTSDGTRSDIDFALNEEVWNSVCSERGICTHKTCGGDNTNCFYQKAKKELADSDVIVVNHHLFFTLFDGISDDKDGYLYRNDFVIFDEAHTVEQVATDHIAPSLSREMVKYHLLKLYNHQKKKGFLLTLPSLHIQATIQNLLDLNTAFFYRLRRSLFESGSDKPQGLTCRIYDKNIEENLMKDEMDNLLKNLRSLRPNCKSEEQENELNEFIIRFSEMNYILDDFLNQKKNDIKDDKNKKRSEFVYWVELSSQKPESNVSICSSPVDISDYFRENIFRPNNSTILTSATLTINNNFEYFKNRLGGESVLESRLDSPFDFYRQVKIYIPKEIPAPSKDMNSIYEEKLSEWINYFIGITKGKALVLFTNSTLMKNIGKQLKENLATDNIELLIQGTGISRSRLLKHFKSDINSVLFGLDSFWMGVDVPGESLSNLIMTRLPFQVPSHPVVQAKMEFIEQKGGNSFYEYSLPEAILKFRQGVGRLIRHNTDQGIIAILDNRIINKSYGKYFLNSIDECEIEIVE
;
A
#
# COMPACT_ATOMS: atom_id res chain seq x y z
N MET A 1 9.90 19.27 -17.87
CA MET A 1 9.14 18.04 -17.67
C MET A 1 8.14 17.79 -18.80
N ALA A 2 7.20 18.69 -19.06
CA ALA A 2 6.14 18.50 -20.06
C ALA A 2 6.66 18.18 -21.48
N GLU A 3 7.63 18.94 -21.99
CA GLU A 3 8.23 18.71 -23.30
C GLU A 3 8.91 17.33 -23.41
N LYS A 4 9.60 16.91 -22.35
CA LYS A 4 10.27 15.60 -22.33
C LYS A 4 9.24 14.47 -22.35
N ILE A 5 8.14 14.60 -21.60
CA ILE A 5 7.04 13.64 -21.62
C ILE A 5 6.41 13.58 -23.02
N LEU A 6 6.09 14.72 -23.62
CA LEU A 6 5.50 14.75 -24.96
C LEU A 6 6.40 14.08 -26.01
N SER A 7 7.69 14.42 -26.03
CA SER A 7 8.66 13.79 -26.94
C SER A 7 8.78 12.27 -26.73
N THR A 8 8.69 11.81 -25.49
CA THR A 8 8.72 10.38 -25.15
C THR A 8 7.47 9.67 -25.66
N LEU A 9 6.28 10.27 -25.47
CA LEU A 9 5.02 9.74 -25.97
C LEU A 9 4.98 9.67 -27.50
N ASP A 10 5.43 10.73 -28.19
CA ASP A 10 5.49 10.77 -29.65
C ASP A 10 6.45 9.70 -30.21
N SER A 11 7.53 9.42 -29.50
CA SER A 11 8.53 8.37 -29.86
C SER A 11 8.12 6.97 -29.42
N LYS A 12 7.02 6.80 -28.69
CA LYS A 12 6.55 5.54 -28.10
C LYS A 12 7.63 4.84 -27.26
N LEU A 13 8.32 5.61 -26.43
CA LEU A 13 9.36 5.17 -25.52
C LEU A 13 8.87 5.21 -24.07
N HIS A 14 9.72 4.76 -23.15
CA HIS A 14 9.49 4.81 -21.71
C HIS A 14 10.40 5.84 -21.07
N LEU A 15 9.97 6.45 -19.93
CA LEU A 15 10.71 7.53 -19.26
C LEU A 15 10.64 7.40 -17.75
N PHE A 16 11.81 7.42 -17.11
CA PHE A 16 11.96 7.74 -15.70
C PHE A 16 12.24 9.22 -15.52
N ILE A 17 11.44 9.90 -14.70
CA ILE A 17 11.62 11.31 -14.46
C ILE A 17 11.56 11.63 -12.97
N GLU A 18 12.69 12.06 -12.40
CA GLU A 18 12.73 12.60 -11.07
C GLU A 18 12.38 14.07 -11.11
N ALA A 19 11.34 14.42 -10.37
CA ALA A 19 10.80 15.76 -10.32
C ALA A 19 10.49 16.13 -8.87
N PRO A 20 11.26 17.05 -8.24
CA PRO A 20 11.09 17.43 -6.84
C PRO A 20 9.66 17.91 -6.51
N THR A 21 9.36 18.00 -5.22
CA THR A 21 8.10 18.59 -4.76
C THR A 21 8.03 20.08 -5.14
N GLY A 22 6.82 20.61 -5.27
CA GLY A 22 6.62 22.05 -5.54
C GLY A 22 6.71 22.50 -7.01
N ILE A 23 7.22 21.68 -7.94
CA ILE A 23 7.34 22.04 -9.36
C ILE A 23 6.04 21.91 -10.17
N GLY A 24 4.93 21.53 -9.53
CA GLY A 24 3.68 21.29 -10.24
C GLY A 24 3.67 19.99 -11.06
N LYS A 25 4.23 18.90 -10.54
CA LYS A 25 4.31 17.59 -11.21
C LYS A 25 3.02 17.18 -11.91
N SER A 26 1.87 17.27 -11.21
CA SER A 26 0.58 16.86 -11.74
C SER A 26 0.25 17.58 -13.04
N PHE A 27 0.41 18.88 -13.06
CA PHE A 27 0.18 19.68 -14.28
C PHE A 27 1.20 19.37 -15.37
N ALA A 28 2.46 19.20 -14.98
CA ALA A 28 3.54 18.97 -15.92
C ALA A 28 3.43 17.62 -16.67
N TYR A 29 2.75 16.62 -16.09
CA TYR A 29 2.47 15.37 -16.82
C TYR A 29 1.06 15.33 -17.41
N LEU A 30 0.04 15.94 -16.79
CA LEU A 30 -1.33 15.91 -17.30
C LEU A 30 -1.48 16.69 -18.59
N VAL A 31 -0.87 17.88 -18.70
CA VAL A 31 -1.00 18.73 -19.90
C VAL A 31 -0.54 17.99 -21.16
N PRO A 32 0.71 17.51 -21.29
CA PRO A 32 1.14 16.80 -22.49
C PRO A 32 0.36 15.49 -22.70
N ALA A 33 -0.03 14.81 -21.61
CA ALA A 33 -0.79 13.57 -21.70
C ALA A 33 -2.19 13.77 -22.29
N VAL A 34 -2.92 14.81 -21.88
CA VAL A 34 -4.23 15.17 -22.44
C VAL A 34 -4.13 15.50 -23.93
N TYR A 35 -3.18 16.35 -24.31
CA TYR A 35 -2.97 16.68 -25.72
C TYR A 35 -2.62 15.47 -26.57
N TYR A 36 -1.72 14.61 -26.08
CA TYR A 36 -1.36 13.39 -26.79
C TYR A 36 -2.54 12.40 -26.90
N ALA A 37 -3.31 12.21 -25.82
CA ALA A 37 -4.49 11.36 -25.80
C ALA A 37 -5.54 11.81 -26.83
N LYS A 38 -5.87 13.08 -26.85
CA LYS A 38 -6.85 13.64 -27.81
C LYS A 38 -6.37 13.55 -29.25
N LYS A 39 -5.10 13.91 -29.52
CA LYS A 39 -4.52 13.86 -30.87
C LYS A 39 -4.50 12.44 -31.43
N ASN A 40 -4.23 11.42 -30.61
CA ASN A 40 -4.04 10.05 -31.04
C ASN A 40 -5.23 9.13 -30.75
N GLN A 41 -6.36 9.67 -30.24
CA GLN A 41 -7.54 8.90 -29.84
C GLN A 41 -7.20 7.77 -28.86
N LYS A 42 -6.32 8.05 -27.89
CA LYS A 42 -5.88 7.15 -26.84
C LYS A 42 -6.40 7.64 -25.48
N LYS A 43 -6.31 6.76 -24.50
CA LYS A 43 -6.55 7.13 -23.09
C LYS A 43 -5.25 7.23 -22.35
N VAL A 44 -5.17 8.16 -21.40
CA VAL A 44 -4.10 8.17 -20.39
C VAL A 44 -4.60 7.55 -19.11
N ILE A 45 -3.84 6.59 -18.60
CA ILE A 45 -4.06 6.02 -17.28
C ILE A 45 -3.06 6.69 -16.33
N VAL A 46 -3.57 7.42 -15.34
CA VAL A 46 -2.75 8.00 -14.28
C VAL A 46 -2.89 7.11 -13.05
N SER A 47 -1.83 6.40 -12.74
CA SER A 47 -1.75 5.54 -11.57
C SER A 47 -0.98 6.27 -10.47
N THR A 48 -1.56 6.40 -9.28
CA THR A 48 -0.93 7.02 -8.11
C THR A 48 -0.95 6.06 -6.90
N TYR A 49 -0.24 6.38 -5.83
CA TYR A 49 -0.10 5.45 -4.72
C TYR A 49 -1.33 5.36 -3.81
N THR A 50 -1.97 6.49 -3.48
CA THR A 50 -3.05 6.54 -2.48
C THR A 50 -4.36 7.07 -3.04
N ILE A 51 -5.48 6.70 -2.39
CA ILE A 51 -6.82 7.24 -2.71
C ILE A 51 -6.85 8.76 -2.55
N ASN A 52 -6.19 9.31 -1.54
CA ASN A 52 -6.15 10.77 -1.33
C ASN A 52 -5.49 11.50 -2.52
N LEU A 53 -4.41 10.95 -3.09
CA LEU A 53 -3.78 11.51 -4.28
C LEU A 53 -4.69 11.39 -5.52
N GLN A 54 -5.42 10.29 -5.66
CA GLN A 54 -6.44 10.17 -6.71
C GLN A 54 -7.51 11.26 -6.58
N GLU A 55 -7.99 11.51 -5.36
CA GLU A 55 -9.01 12.53 -5.07
C GLU A 55 -8.49 13.95 -5.30
N GLN A 56 -7.24 14.22 -4.96
CA GLN A 56 -6.60 15.49 -5.27
C GLN A 56 -6.59 15.74 -6.78
N LEU A 57 -6.15 14.75 -7.57
CA LEU A 57 -6.12 14.85 -9.02
C LEU A 57 -7.51 15.13 -9.60
N ILE A 58 -8.52 14.34 -9.20
CA ILE A 58 -9.86 14.42 -9.83
C ILE A 58 -10.69 15.61 -9.33
N ASN A 59 -10.51 16.06 -8.08
CA ASN A 59 -11.31 17.10 -7.49
C ASN A 59 -10.66 18.50 -7.55
N LYS A 60 -9.33 18.58 -7.78
CA LYS A 60 -8.60 19.85 -7.77
C LYS A 60 -7.81 20.09 -9.06
N ASP A 61 -6.88 19.21 -9.39
CA ASP A 61 -5.91 19.45 -10.46
C ASP A 61 -6.57 19.36 -11.85
N ILE A 62 -7.37 18.33 -12.10
CA ILE A 62 -8.05 18.11 -13.37
C ILE A 62 -9.12 19.18 -13.65
N PRO A 63 -10.03 19.55 -12.72
CA PRO A 63 -10.98 20.63 -12.95
C PRO A 63 -10.30 21.98 -13.26
N PHE A 64 -9.18 22.28 -12.61
CA PHE A 64 -8.40 23.45 -12.93
C PHE A 64 -7.90 23.40 -14.39
N LEU A 65 -7.37 22.27 -14.85
CA LEU A 65 -6.93 22.10 -16.23
C LEU A 65 -8.08 22.17 -17.24
N GLN A 66 -9.25 21.61 -16.92
CA GLN A 66 -10.44 21.67 -17.77
C GLN A 66 -10.92 23.13 -18.02
N ASN A 67 -10.67 24.02 -17.04
CA ASN A 67 -11.03 25.43 -17.17
C ASN A 67 -10.04 26.26 -17.99
N ILE A 68 -8.77 25.86 -18.08
CA ILE A 68 -7.73 26.67 -18.74
C ILE A 68 -7.23 26.09 -20.06
N LEU A 69 -7.37 24.77 -20.29
CA LEU A 69 -6.93 24.20 -21.56
C LEU A 69 -7.94 24.43 -22.66
N PRO A 70 -7.50 24.77 -23.88
CA PRO A 70 -8.40 24.98 -25.03
C PRO A 70 -8.90 23.65 -25.64
N VAL A 71 -8.74 22.55 -24.93
CA VAL A 71 -9.11 21.20 -25.37
C VAL A 71 -10.07 20.59 -24.35
N GLU A 72 -11.27 20.26 -24.79
CA GLU A 72 -12.23 19.54 -23.96
C GLU A 72 -11.80 18.09 -23.78
N PHE A 73 -11.74 17.65 -22.52
CA PHE A 73 -11.44 16.27 -22.15
C PHE A 73 -12.26 15.81 -20.94
N LYS A 74 -12.51 14.51 -20.88
CA LYS A 74 -13.23 13.86 -19.78
C LYS A 74 -12.26 13.09 -18.92
N ALA A 75 -12.38 13.23 -17.60
CA ALA A 75 -11.59 12.47 -16.65
C ALA A 75 -12.49 11.76 -15.63
N LYS A 76 -12.12 10.54 -15.27
CA LYS A 76 -12.83 9.74 -14.28
C LYS A 76 -11.86 9.00 -13.37
N ILE A 77 -12.30 8.83 -12.12
CA ILE A 77 -11.61 8.02 -11.11
C ILE A 77 -12.25 6.66 -11.04
N LEU A 78 -11.42 5.62 -10.94
CA LEU A 78 -11.88 4.30 -10.51
C LEU A 78 -11.14 3.91 -9.23
N LYS A 79 -11.90 3.59 -8.20
CA LYS A 79 -11.41 3.04 -6.94
C LYS A 79 -11.59 1.52 -6.92
N GLY A 80 -10.89 0.84 -6.03
CA GLY A 80 -11.12 -0.59 -5.82
C GLY A 80 -12.59 -0.86 -5.47
N ARG A 81 -13.13 -1.97 -5.94
CA ARG A 81 -14.55 -2.33 -5.86
C ARG A 81 -15.16 -2.17 -4.45
N ASN A 82 -14.46 -2.61 -3.43
CA ASN A 82 -14.86 -2.52 -2.01
C ASN A 82 -14.91 -1.08 -1.45
N ASN A 83 -14.50 -0.09 -2.23
CA ASN A 83 -14.73 1.32 -1.87
C ASN A 83 -16.09 1.84 -2.30
N TYR A 84 -16.90 1.06 -3.00
CA TYR A 84 -18.23 1.45 -3.45
C TYR A 84 -19.32 0.73 -2.68
N LEU A 85 -20.36 1.46 -2.31
CA LEU A 85 -21.59 0.89 -1.76
C LEU A 85 -22.29 0.02 -2.82
N CYS A 86 -22.82 -1.12 -2.42
CA CYS A 86 -23.75 -1.91 -3.23
C CYS A 86 -25.19 -1.69 -2.74
N PRO A 87 -26.07 -0.99 -3.49
CA PRO A 87 -27.44 -0.75 -3.08
C PRO A 87 -28.24 -2.03 -2.81
N LYS A 88 -28.03 -3.09 -3.57
CA LYS A 88 -28.69 -4.39 -3.33
C LYS A 88 -28.29 -5.00 -2.00
N ARG A 89 -26.97 -5.03 -1.70
CA ARG A 89 -26.49 -5.58 -0.42
C ARG A 89 -26.93 -4.72 0.77
N LEU A 90 -27.00 -3.40 0.57
CA LEU A 90 -27.53 -2.50 1.60
C LEU A 90 -29.00 -2.81 1.91
N MET A 91 -29.84 -2.97 0.89
CA MET A 91 -31.26 -3.32 1.08
C MET A 91 -31.40 -4.67 1.78
N HIS A 92 -30.66 -5.69 1.35
CA HIS A 92 -30.65 -7.00 2.00
C HIS A 92 -30.17 -6.93 3.46
N ALA A 93 -29.15 -6.11 3.76
CA ALA A 93 -28.67 -5.88 5.12
C ALA A 93 -29.72 -5.17 5.98
N MET A 94 -30.47 -4.21 5.43
CA MET A 94 -31.59 -3.53 6.11
C MET A 94 -32.73 -4.49 6.43
N GLU A 95 -33.15 -5.33 5.48
CA GLU A 95 -34.20 -6.34 5.67
C GLU A 95 -33.84 -7.37 6.76
N SER A 96 -32.56 -7.66 6.89
CA SER A 96 -32.02 -8.64 7.83
C SER A 96 -31.40 -8.01 9.09
N SER A 97 -31.58 -6.72 9.31
CA SER A 97 -30.85 -5.94 10.32
C SER A 97 -30.96 -6.48 11.75
N ASN A 98 -32.15 -6.88 12.17
CA ASN A 98 -32.41 -7.43 13.50
C ASN A 98 -31.72 -8.77 13.77
N VAL A 99 -31.31 -9.47 12.72
CA VAL A 99 -30.69 -10.79 12.78
C VAL A 99 -29.18 -10.70 12.54
N LEU A 100 -28.71 -9.68 11.80
CA LEU A 100 -27.34 -9.57 11.33
C LEU A 100 -26.45 -8.70 12.22
N PHE A 101 -27.01 -7.70 12.89
CA PHE A 101 -26.25 -6.62 13.51
C PHE A 101 -26.64 -6.38 14.95
N GLU A 102 -25.67 -5.96 15.76
CA GLU A 102 -25.91 -5.44 17.11
C GLU A 102 -26.48 -4.01 17.06
N THR A 103 -26.95 -3.48 18.18
CA THR A 103 -27.67 -2.18 18.24
C THR A 103 -26.81 -1.04 17.65
N GLU A 104 -25.52 -0.97 17.95
CA GLU A 104 -24.62 0.07 17.43
C GLU A 104 -24.40 -0.08 15.92
N GLU A 105 -24.29 -1.31 15.43
CA GLU A 105 -24.16 -1.62 14.01
C GLU A 105 -25.43 -1.28 13.24
N GLN A 106 -26.59 -1.50 13.83
CA GLN A 106 -27.88 -1.12 13.24
C GLN A 106 -28.00 0.40 13.05
N VAL A 107 -27.53 1.19 14.03
CA VAL A 107 -27.48 2.66 13.90
C VAL A 107 -26.55 3.06 12.74
N ASN A 108 -25.40 2.42 12.62
CA ASN A 108 -24.46 2.71 11.53
C ASN A 108 -25.01 2.29 10.16
N LEU A 109 -25.75 1.17 10.09
CA LEU A 109 -26.44 0.71 8.90
C LEU A 109 -27.52 1.70 8.44
N GLU A 110 -28.30 2.25 9.36
CA GLU A 110 -29.31 3.28 9.07
C GLU A 110 -28.65 4.58 8.58
N GLN A 111 -27.54 5.01 9.18
CA GLN A 111 -26.75 6.15 8.70
C GLN A 111 -26.29 5.93 7.26
N LEU A 112 -25.79 4.73 6.92
CA LEU A 112 -25.40 4.35 5.57
C LEU A 112 -26.58 4.38 4.59
N TYR A 113 -27.76 3.92 5.02
CA TYR A 113 -28.96 3.97 4.21
C TYR A 113 -29.39 5.41 3.90
N GLN A 114 -29.36 6.32 4.88
CA GLN A 114 -29.67 7.73 4.65
C GLN A 114 -28.61 8.40 3.76
N TRP A 115 -27.33 8.09 3.98
CA TRP A 115 -26.24 8.58 3.13
C TRP A 115 -26.38 8.08 1.70
N SER A 116 -26.78 6.83 1.48
CA SER A 116 -26.94 6.25 0.13
C SER A 116 -27.93 7.00 -0.76
N LYS A 117 -28.89 7.74 -0.19
CA LYS A 117 -29.87 8.53 -0.92
C LYS A 117 -29.34 9.89 -1.42
N ARG A 118 -28.22 10.37 -0.85
CA ARG A 118 -27.64 11.69 -1.15
C ARG A 118 -26.28 11.64 -1.83
N THR A 119 -25.56 10.50 -1.72
CA THR A 119 -24.28 10.36 -2.40
C THR A 119 -24.44 10.28 -3.91
N SER A 120 -23.51 10.89 -4.65
CA SER A 120 -23.50 10.88 -6.12
C SER A 120 -22.68 9.73 -6.70
N ASP A 121 -21.59 9.32 -6.01
CA ASP A 121 -20.63 8.33 -6.47
C ASP A 121 -20.63 7.03 -5.62
N GLY A 122 -21.26 7.05 -4.45
CA GLY A 122 -21.38 5.92 -3.54
C GLY A 122 -20.04 5.44 -2.99
N THR A 123 -19.01 6.29 -2.94
CA THR A 123 -17.69 5.89 -2.47
C THR A 123 -17.52 6.12 -0.96
N ARG A 124 -16.82 5.18 -0.31
CA ARG A 124 -16.53 5.22 1.13
C ARG A 124 -15.88 6.53 1.60
N SER A 125 -15.08 7.17 0.74
CA SER A 125 -14.39 8.42 1.06
C SER A 125 -15.32 9.64 1.18
N ASP A 126 -16.56 9.53 0.67
CA ASP A 126 -17.61 10.56 0.76
C ASP A 126 -18.41 10.48 2.07
N ILE A 127 -18.10 9.52 2.94
CA ILE A 127 -18.80 9.32 4.21
C ILE A 127 -18.28 10.29 5.27
N ASP A 128 -19.20 11.05 5.87
CA ASP A 128 -18.92 12.12 6.86
C ASP A 128 -19.11 11.70 8.33
N PHE A 129 -19.47 10.44 8.59
CA PHE A 129 -19.67 9.88 9.93
C PHE A 129 -18.69 8.73 10.25
N ALA A 130 -18.67 8.29 11.52
CA ALA A 130 -17.85 7.15 11.94
C ALA A 130 -18.39 5.84 11.35
N LEU A 131 -17.60 5.19 10.51
CA LEU A 131 -17.98 3.99 9.79
C LEU A 131 -17.52 2.73 10.54
N ASN A 132 -18.43 1.81 10.80
CA ASN A 132 -18.13 0.49 11.30
C ASN A 132 -17.67 -0.41 10.14
N GLU A 133 -16.48 -1.03 10.27
CA GLU A 133 -15.87 -1.84 9.22
C GLU A 133 -16.70 -3.11 8.90
N GLU A 134 -17.31 -3.76 9.89
CA GLU A 134 -18.12 -4.97 9.68
C GLU A 134 -19.39 -4.62 8.91
N VAL A 135 -20.02 -3.50 9.26
CA VAL A 135 -21.20 -3.00 8.54
C VAL A 135 -20.84 -2.65 7.11
N TRP A 136 -19.72 -1.91 6.89
CA TRP A 136 -19.27 -1.59 5.53
C TRP A 136 -19.00 -2.83 4.69
N ASN A 137 -18.28 -3.80 5.23
CA ASN A 137 -17.95 -5.05 4.53
C ASN A 137 -19.21 -5.87 4.16
N SER A 138 -20.31 -5.70 4.90
CA SER A 138 -21.59 -6.34 4.59
C SER A 138 -22.32 -5.70 3.42
N VAL A 139 -22.08 -4.41 3.15
CA VAL A 139 -22.85 -3.61 2.16
C VAL A 139 -22.03 -3.13 0.98
N CYS A 140 -20.69 -3.19 1.02
CA CYS A 140 -19.84 -2.75 -0.09
C CYS A 140 -19.98 -3.67 -1.31
N SER A 141 -19.59 -3.15 -2.49
CA SER A 141 -19.56 -3.93 -3.72
C SER A 141 -18.52 -5.04 -3.65
N GLU A 142 -18.87 -6.24 -4.09
CA GLU A 142 -18.05 -7.43 -4.00
C GLU A 142 -17.92 -8.15 -5.35
N ARG A 143 -16.74 -8.77 -5.58
CA ARG A 143 -16.49 -9.59 -6.78
C ARG A 143 -17.44 -10.77 -6.82
N GLY A 144 -17.87 -11.18 -8.01
CA GLY A 144 -18.81 -12.28 -8.22
C GLY A 144 -20.27 -11.93 -7.95
N ILE A 145 -20.58 -11.10 -6.95
CA ILE A 145 -21.94 -10.66 -6.63
C ILE A 145 -22.36 -9.46 -7.48
N CYS A 146 -21.46 -8.46 -7.60
CA CYS A 146 -21.75 -7.23 -8.33
C CYS A 146 -21.25 -7.29 -9.77
N THR A 147 -21.96 -8.01 -10.64
CA THR A 147 -21.69 -8.07 -12.09
C THR A 147 -22.63 -7.13 -12.86
N HIS A 148 -22.32 -6.84 -14.14
CA HIS A 148 -23.21 -6.05 -15.00
C HIS A 148 -24.60 -6.69 -15.13
N LYS A 149 -24.66 -8.02 -15.25
CA LYS A 149 -25.90 -8.77 -15.37
C LYS A 149 -26.70 -8.81 -14.07
N THR A 150 -26.05 -9.11 -12.94
CA THR A 150 -26.72 -9.19 -11.62
C THR A 150 -27.23 -7.83 -11.13
N CYS A 151 -26.63 -6.75 -11.59
CA CYS A 151 -27.05 -5.40 -11.22
C CYS A 151 -28.09 -4.79 -12.18
N GLY A 152 -28.63 -5.54 -13.15
CA GLY A 152 -29.73 -5.11 -14.01
C GLY A 152 -29.34 -4.36 -15.30
N GLY A 153 -28.16 -4.61 -15.84
CA GLY A 153 -27.73 -4.07 -17.14
C GLY A 153 -27.55 -2.54 -17.11
N ASP A 154 -28.00 -1.86 -18.17
CA ASP A 154 -27.78 -0.43 -18.35
C ASP A 154 -28.55 0.50 -17.40
N ASN A 155 -29.58 0.01 -16.72
CA ASN A 155 -30.43 0.78 -15.79
C ASN A 155 -30.00 0.59 -14.31
N THR A 156 -28.74 0.38 -14.04
CA THR A 156 -28.31 0.03 -12.69
C THR A 156 -28.13 1.24 -11.78
N ASN A 157 -28.62 1.12 -10.56
CA ASN A 157 -28.23 2.01 -9.45
C ASN A 157 -26.87 1.60 -8.82
N CYS A 158 -26.11 0.71 -9.46
CA CYS A 158 -24.83 0.23 -8.96
C CYS A 158 -23.73 1.28 -9.22
N PHE A 159 -23.23 1.87 -8.17
CA PHE A 159 -22.19 2.90 -8.23
C PHE A 159 -20.90 2.40 -8.91
N TYR A 160 -20.47 1.18 -8.60
CA TYR A 160 -19.26 0.60 -9.22
C TYR A 160 -19.43 0.37 -10.73
N GLN A 161 -20.57 -0.19 -11.17
CA GLN A 161 -20.82 -0.42 -12.60
C GLN A 161 -20.97 0.92 -13.36
N LYS A 162 -21.61 1.91 -12.74
CA LYS A 162 -21.70 3.26 -13.28
C LYS A 162 -20.30 3.86 -13.47
N ALA A 163 -19.44 3.81 -12.43
CA ALA A 163 -18.06 4.29 -12.52
C ALA A 163 -17.29 3.55 -13.63
N LYS A 164 -17.44 2.23 -13.73
CA LYS A 164 -16.77 1.42 -14.77
C LYS A 164 -17.25 1.78 -16.18
N LYS A 165 -18.54 1.99 -16.38
CA LYS A 165 -19.11 2.41 -17.68
C LYS A 165 -18.60 3.78 -18.12
N GLU A 166 -18.48 4.72 -17.19
CA GLU A 166 -17.98 6.06 -17.47
C GLU A 166 -16.51 6.12 -17.92
N LEU A 167 -15.71 5.06 -17.63
CA LEU A 167 -14.33 4.96 -18.12
C LEU A 167 -14.25 4.80 -19.65
N ALA A 168 -15.27 4.20 -20.26
CA ALA A 168 -15.29 3.99 -21.71
C ALA A 168 -15.22 5.32 -22.48
N ASP A 169 -15.89 6.34 -21.96
CA ASP A 169 -15.99 7.67 -22.56
C ASP A 169 -14.96 8.67 -22.02
N SER A 170 -13.99 8.21 -21.20
CA SER A 170 -13.02 9.08 -20.58
C SER A 170 -11.71 9.13 -21.36
N ASP A 171 -11.10 10.31 -21.44
CA ASP A 171 -9.76 10.52 -21.99
C ASP A 171 -8.67 10.29 -20.92
N VAL A 172 -8.98 10.60 -19.65
CA VAL A 172 -8.09 10.44 -18.50
C VAL A 172 -8.74 9.52 -17.46
N ILE A 173 -8.05 8.45 -17.10
CA ILE A 173 -8.48 7.49 -16.09
C ILE A 173 -7.53 7.55 -14.91
N VAL A 174 -8.04 7.86 -13.71
CA VAL A 174 -7.25 7.92 -12.48
C VAL A 174 -7.50 6.68 -11.65
N VAL A 175 -6.44 5.93 -11.35
CA VAL A 175 -6.47 4.71 -10.52
C VAL A 175 -5.36 4.75 -9.46
N ASN A 176 -5.38 3.86 -8.47
CA ASN A 176 -4.19 3.63 -7.66
C ASN A 176 -3.37 2.45 -8.20
N HIS A 177 -2.10 2.32 -7.76
CA HIS A 177 -1.20 1.28 -8.22
C HIS A 177 -1.76 -0.13 -8.00
N HIS A 178 -2.36 -0.41 -6.83
CA HIS A 178 -2.97 -1.71 -6.54
C HIS A 178 -4.08 -2.07 -7.53
N LEU A 179 -4.96 -1.11 -7.81
CA LEU A 179 -6.04 -1.32 -8.77
C LEU A 179 -5.50 -1.44 -10.19
N PHE A 180 -4.47 -0.66 -10.54
CA PHE A 180 -3.81 -0.77 -11.84
C PHE A 180 -3.33 -2.19 -12.10
N PHE A 181 -2.52 -2.77 -11.21
CA PHE A 181 -2.03 -4.15 -11.38
C PHE A 181 -3.15 -5.19 -11.37
N THR A 182 -4.15 -5.02 -10.49
CA THR A 182 -5.32 -5.92 -10.46
C THR A 182 -6.10 -5.95 -11.79
N LEU A 183 -6.24 -4.79 -12.46
CA LEU A 183 -6.96 -4.70 -13.74
C LEU A 183 -6.08 -5.06 -14.94
N PHE A 184 -4.77 -4.88 -14.79
CA PHE A 184 -3.79 -5.13 -15.83
C PHE A 184 -3.62 -6.64 -16.11
N ASP A 185 -3.52 -7.48 -15.08
CA ASP A 185 -3.28 -8.92 -15.23
C ASP A 185 -4.54 -9.72 -15.67
N GLY A 186 -5.65 -9.05 -15.94
CA GLY A 186 -6.83 -9.69 -16.50
C GLY A 186 -7.58 -10.63 -15.55
N ILE A 187 -7.32 -10.54 -14.25
CA ILE A 187 -8.05 -11.27 -13.18
C ILE A 187 -9.48 -10.71 -13.00
N SER A 188 -9.86 -9.69 -13.74
CA SER A 188 -11.23 -9.21 -13.78
C SER A 188 -12.08 -10.11 -14.68
N ASP A 189 -13.36 -10.31 -14.32
CA ASP A 189 -14.39 -11.12 -15.00
C ASP A 189 -14.59 -10.84 -16.51
N ASP A 190 -13.95 -9.82 -17.04
CA ASP A 190 -13.93 -9.47 -18.44
C ASP A 190 -12.61 -9.98 -19.06
N LYS A 191 -12.69 -11.01 -19.87
CA LYS A 191 -11.59 -11.65 -20.62
C LYS A 191 -10.77 -10.70 -21.52
N ASP A 192 -11.19 -9.43 -21.63
CA ASP A 192 -10.49 -8.35 -22.32
C ASP A 192 -9.96 -7.39 -21.28
N GLY A 193 -8.69 -7.48 -20.92
CA GLY A 193 -8.01 -6.56 -20.00
C GLY A 193 -8.42 -5.10 -20.29
N TYR A 194 -9.21 -4.52 -19.38
CA TYR A 194 -9.97 -3.29 -19.61
C TYR A 194 -9.09 -2.03 -19.74
N LEU A 195 -7.85 -2.15 -19.30
CA LEU A 195 -6.88 -1.07 -19.31
C LEU A 195 -5.63 -1.50 -20.09
N TYR A 196 -5.13 -0.66 -20.99
CA TYR A 196 -3.75 -0.69 -21.42
C TYR A 196 -3.38 -1.37 -22.75
N ARG A 197 -4.27 -1.95 -23.55
CA ARG A 197 -3.84 -2.60 -24.82
C ARG A 197 -3.24 -1.63 -25.85
N ASN A 198 -3.76 -0.39 -25.94
CA ASN A 198 -3.30 0.66 -26.86
C ASN A 198 -3.11 2.02 -26.19
N ASP A 199 -3.29 2.07 -24.87
CA ASP A 199 -3.23 3.27 -24.07
C ASP A 199 -1.82 3.47 -23.50
N PHE A 200 -1.58 4.56 -22.81
CA PHE A 200 -0.31 4.81 -22.13
C PHE A 200 -0.55 5.09 -20.65
N VAL A 201 0.47 4.81 -19.83
CA VAL A 201 0.36 4.96 -18.38
C VAL A 201 1.38 5.93 -17.82
N ILE A 202 0.94 6.69 -16.82
CA ILE A 202 1.77 7.54 -15.99
C ILE A 202 1.68 7.02 -14.55
N PHE A 203 2.79 6.53 -14.02
CA PHE A 203 2.90 6.18 -12.61
C PHE A 203 3.43 7.40 -11.84
N ASP A 204 2.57 8.00 -11.02
CA ASP A 204 2.97 9.05 -10.09
C ASP A 204 3.29 8.42 -8.72
N GLU A 205 4.27 8.96 -8.01
CA GLU A 205 4.92 8.35 -6.85
C GLU A 205 5.52 6.96 -7.18
N ALA A 206 6.20 6.90 -8.34
CA ALA A 206 6.70 5.68 -8.95
C ALA A 206 7.69 4.88 -8.08
N HIS A 207 8.29 5.49 -7.06
CA HIS A 207 9.15 4.82 -6.08
C HIS A 207 8.42 3.70 -5.31
N THR A 208 7.07 3.68 -5.31
CA THR A 208 6.27 2.65 -4.64
C THR A 208 5.82 1.53 -5.57
N VAL A 209 6.00 1.69 -6.86
CA VAL A 209 5.45 0.79 -7.89
C VAL A 209 6.01 -0.62 -7.77
N GLU A 210 7.31 -0.76 -7.48
CA GLU A 210 7.95 -2.06 -7.26
C GLU A 210 7.28 -2.85 -6.13
N GLN A 211 7.10 -2.19 -4.98
CA GLN A 211 6.50 -2.84 -3.82
C GLN A 211 5.07 -3.30 -4.12
N VAL A 212 4.26 -2.42 -4.72
CA VAL A 212 2.85 -2.74 -5.05
C VAL A 212 2.75 -3.86 -6.07
N ALA A 213 3.60 -3.87 -7.09
CA ALA A 213 3.65 -4.95 -8.07
C ALA A 213 4.07 -6.28 -7.41
N THR A 214 5.05 -6.24 -6.52
CA THR A 214 5.50 -7.41 -5.76
C THR A 214 4.37 -8.00 -4.92
N ASP A 215 3.64 -7.16 -4.18
CA ASP A 215 2.50 -7.58 -3.36
C ASP A 215 1.36 -8.18 -4.19
N HIS A 216 1.19 -7.70 -5.43
CA HIS A 216 0.20 -8.23 -6.37
C HIS A 216 0.57 -9.62 -6.91
N ILE A 217 1.85 -9.84 -7.24
CA ILE A 217 2.37 -11.10 -7.80
C ILE A 217 2.40 -12.21 -6.74
N ALA A 218 2.52 -11.87 -5.48
CA ALA A 218 2.77 -12.77 -4.37
C ALA A 218 1.70 -12.68 -3.29
N PRO A 219 0.52 -13.26 -3.51
CA PRO A 219 -0.56 -13.24 -2.53
C PRO A 219 -0.19 -14.01 -1.26
N SER A 220 -0.68 -13.52 -0.13
CA SER A 220 -0.56 -14.17 1.18
C SER A 220 -1.87 -14.88 1.56
N LEU A 221 -1.78 -15.89 2.45
CA LEU A 221 -2.93 -16.56 3.02
C LEU A 221 -2.83 -16.59 4.55
N SER A 222 -3.87 -16.14 5.24
CA SER A 222 -3.90 -16.13 6.70
C SER A 222 -4.99 -17.03 7.27
N ARG A 223 -4.78 -17.45 8.54
CA ARG A 223 -5.78 -18.22 9.29
C ARG A 223 -7.15 -17.53 9.30
N GLU A 224 -7.18 -16.23 9.59
CA GLU A 224 -8.44 -15.47 9.66
C GLU A 224 -9.07 -15.27 8.28
N MET A 225 -8.28 -15.18 7.20
CA MET A 225 -8.81 -15.11 5.84
C MET A 225 -9.55 -16.40 5.45
N VAL A 226 -8.95 -17.56 5.69
CA VAL A 226 -9.61 -18.86 5.45
C VAL A 226 -10.89 -18.97 6.25
N LYS A 227 -10.81 -18.70 7.58
CA LYS A 227 -11.97 -18.72 8.48
C LYS A 227 -13.09 -17.78 8.02
N TYR A 228 -12.76 -16.56 7.63
CA TYR A 228 -13.74 -15.57 7.14
C TYR A 228 -14.54 -16.12 5.95
N HIS A 229 -13.85 -16.67 4.94
CA HIS A 229 -14.54 -17.19 3.74
C HIS A 229 -15.34 -18.47 4.02
N LEU A 230 -14.86 -19.36 4.90
CA LEU A 230 -15.63 -20.52 5.35
C LEU A 230 -16.91 -20.12 6.08
N LEU A 231 -16.82 -19.14 7.01
CA LEU A 231 -17.98 -18.64 7.75
C LEU A 231 -18.96 -17.86 6.86
N LYS A 232 -18.47 -17.21 5.81
CA LYS A 232 -19.32 -16.57 4.81
C LYS A 232 -20.08 -17.59 3.96
N LEU A 233 -19.42 -18.70 3.63
CA LEU A 233 -20.06 -19.81 2.95
C LEU A 233 -21.15 -20.46 3.84
N TYR A 234 -20.80 -20.76 5.12
CA TYR A 234 -21.76 -21.19 6.14
C TYR A 234 -21.23 -20.96 7.57
N ASN A 235 -22.00 -20.24 8.38
CA ASN A 235 -21.73 -20.03 9.81
C ASN A 235 -22.70 -20.88 10.64
N HIS A 236 -22.17 -21.93 11.26
CA HIS A 236 -22.96 -22.87 12.06
C HIS A 236 -23.57 -22.22 13.32
N GLN A 237 -22.82 -21.34 14.00
CA GLN A 237 -23.27 -20.68 15.22
C GLN A 237 -24.40 -19.69 14.96
N LYS A 238 -24.25 -18.86 13.94
CA LYS A 238 -25.24 -17.83 13.56
C LYS A 238 -26.32 -18.40 12.61
N LYS A 239 -26.23 -19.65 12.17
CA LYS A 239 -27.09 -20.29 11.16
C LYS A 239 -27.31 -19.42 9.92
N LYS A 240 -26.22 -18.93 9.33
CA LYS A 240 -26.19 -18.02 8.20
C LYS A 240 -25.14 -18.43 7.17
N GLY A 241 -25.29 -17.93 5.96
CA GLY A 241 -24.30 -18.11 4.88
C GLY A 241 -24.97 -18.48 3.56
N PHE A 242 -24.17 -18.40 2.51
CA PHE A 242 -24.62 -18.66 1.13
C PHE A 242 -25.28 -20.04 0.95
N LEU A 243 -24.77 -21.09 1.61
CA LEU A 243 -25.30 -22.45 1.47
C LEU A 243 -26.74 -22.65 1.97
N LEU A 244 -27.28 -21.72 2.74
CA LEU A 244 -28.72 -21.79 3.12
C LEU A 244 -29.65 -21.57 1.93
N THR A 245 -29.16 -20.98 0.86
CA THR A 245 -29.93 -20.74 -0.36
C THR A 245 -29.96 -21.96 -1.30
N LEU A 246 -29.17 -23.00 -1.00
CA LEU A 246 -28.97 -24.19 -1.82
C LEU A 246 -29.16 -25.49 -0.99
N PRO A 247 -29.56 -26.61 -1.60
CA PRO A 247 -29.66 -27.90 -0.92
C PRO A 247 -28.26 -28.48 -0.62
N SER A 248 -27.70 -28.19 0.54
CA SER A 248 -26.28 -28.37 0.84
C SER A 248 -25.93 -28.89 2.24
N LEU A 249 -26.88 -29.60 2.89
CA LEU A 249 -26.71 -30.09 4.27
C LEU A 249 -25.42 -30.91 4.49
N HIS A 250 -25.01 -31.70 3.51
CA HIS A 250 -23.77 -32.50 3.59
C HIS A 250 -22.48 -31.66 3.58
N ILE A 251 -22.50 -30.44 3.04
CA ILE A 251 -21.32 -29.56 2.96
C ILE A 251 -21.06 -28.83 4.30
N GLN A 252 -22.08 -28.68 5.13
CA GLN A 252 -21.95 -27.99 6.41
C GLN A 252 -20.96 -28.69 7.37
N ALA A 253 -20.93 -30.02 7.36
CA ALA A 253 -19.96 -30.80 8.13
C ALA A 253 -18.52 -30.61 7.63
N THR A 254 -18.32 -30.60 6.31
CA THR A 254 -17.03 -30.30 5.66
C THR A 254 -16.50 -28.91 6.06
N ILE A 255 -17.38 -27.90 6.13
CA ILE A 255 -16.98 -26.54 6.53
C ILE A 255 -16.54 -26.51 8.00
N GLN A 256 -17.28 -27.18 8.91
CA GLN A 256 -16.88 -27.23 10.31
C GLN A 256 -15.53 -27.95 10.48
N ASN A 257 -15.34 -29.06 9.79
CA ASN A 257 -14.06 -29.79 9.81
C ASN A 257 -12.91 -28.90 9.27
N LEU A 258 -13.13 -28.18 8.18
CA LEU A 258 -12.13 -27.24 7.64
C LEU A 258 -11.79 -26.09 8.60
N LEU A 259 -12.73 -25.58 9.39
CA LEU A 259 -12.46 -24.56 10.41
C LEU A 259 -11.53 -25.09 11.49
N ASP A 260 -11.75 -26.36 11.92
CA ASP A 260 -10.93 -27.02 12.93
C ASP A 260 -9.54 -27.34 12.38
N LEU A 261 -9.46 -27.87 11.14
CA LEU A 261 -8.19 -28.15 10.45
C LEU A 261 -7.39 -26.87 10.17
N ASN A 262 -8.04 -25.79 9.76
CA ASN A 262 -7.41 -24.48 9.60
C ASN A 262 -6.78 -24.00 10.91
N THR A 263 -7.52 -24.09 12.00
CA THR A 263 -7.00 -23.71 13.31
C THR A 263 -5.82 -24.59 13.72
N ALA A 264 -5.93 -25.91 13.53
CA ALA A 264 -4.88 -26.86 13.85
C ALA A 264 -3.61 -26.65 13.02
N PHE A 265 -3.75 -26.43 11.70
CA PHE A 265 -2.62 -26.19 10.78
C PHE A 265 -1.81 -24.95 11.19
N PHE A 266 -2.47 -23.80 11.31
CA PHE A 266 -1.77 -22.56 11.66
C PHE A 266 -1.24 -22.55 13.09
N TYR A 267 -1.88 -23.27 14.02
CA TYR A 267 -1.35 -23.47 15.37
C TYR A 267 -0.08 -24.32 15.37
N ARG A 268 -0.06 -25.46 14.64
CA ARG A 268 1.14 -26.30 14.49
C ARG A 268 2.28 -25.50 13.86
N LEU A 269 2.00 -24.80 12.77
CA LEU A 269 2.97 -23.99 12.05
C LEU A 269 3.58 -22.89 12.96
N ARG A 270 2.75 -22.21 13.75
CA ARG A 270 3.24 -21.26 14.74
C ARG A 270 4.12 -21.93 15.78
N ARG A 271 3.66 -23.03 16.35
CA ARG A 271 4.37 -23.72 17.42
C ARG A 271 5.73 -24.24 16.96
N SER A 272 5.80 -24.85 15.78
CA SER A 272 7.04 -25.37 15.23
C SER A 272 8.08 -24.28 14.97
N LEU A 273 7.66 -23.12 14.44
CA LEU A 273 8.56 -22.06 14.00
C LEU A 273 8.91 -21.01 15.07
N PHE A 274 8.00 -20.71 16.00
CA PHE A 274 8.17 -19.60 16.95
C PHE A 274 8.26 -20.04 18.42
N GLU A 275 7.84 -21.26 18.76
CA GLU A 275 7.79 -21.73 20.14
C GLU A 275 8.73 -22.89 20.41
N SER A 276 9.08 -23.70 19.40
CA SER A 276 9.94 -24.89 19.51
C SER A 276 11.32 -24.62 18.90
N GLY A 277 12.40 -25.07 19.55
CA GLY A 277 13.79 -25.00 19.04
C GLY A 277 14.67 -23.93 19.67
N SER A 278 16.01 -24.05 19.43
CA SER A 278 17.06 -23.17 19.96
C SER A 278 17.18 -21.86 19.20
N ASP A 279 16.77 -21.83 17.91
CA ASP A 279 16.94 -20.70 16.99
C ASP A 279 15.61 -19.98 16.72
N LYS A 280 14.94 -19.54 17.80
CA LYS A 280 13.66 -18.80 17.68
C LYS A 280 13.87 -17.46 17.00
N PRO A 281 13.01 -17.11 16.02
CA PRO A 281 13.06 -15.76 15.45
C PRO A 281 12.74 -14.72 16.53
N GLN A 282 13.59 -13.69 16.64
CA GLN A 282 13.40 -12.59 17.59
C GLN A 282 12.27 -11.62 17.23
N GLY A 283 11.57 -11.85 16.09
CA GLY A 283 10.56 -10.98 15.54
C GLY A 283 9.22 -11.69 15.30
N LEU A 284 8.41 -11.07 14.47
CA LEU A 284 7.10 -11.57 14.05
C LEU A 284 7.15 -12.35 12.73
N THR A 285 8.32 -12.50 12.11
CA THR A 285 8.51 -13.17 10.83
C THR A 285 9.53 -14.30 10.95
N CYS A 286 9.27 -15.41 10.28
CA CYS A 286 10.17 -16.56 10.18
C CYS A 286 10.31 -16.98 8.72
N ARG A 287 11.52 -16.87 8.16
CA ARG A 287 11.81 -17.31 6.79
C ARG A 287 11.84 -18.83 6.70
N ILE A 288 11.35 -19.37 5.60
CA ILE A 288 11.25 -20.80 5.34
C ILE A 288 12.17 -21.15 4.17
N TYR A 289 13.08 -22.08 4.43
CA TYR A 289 14.04 -22.59 3.43
C TYR A 289 13.64 -23.98 2.94
N ASP A 290 13.06 -24.80 3.81
CA ASP A 290 12.74 -26.19 3.53
C ASP A 290 11.33 -26.34 3.00
N LYS A 291 11.13 -27.30 2.08
CA LYS A 291 9.83 -27.77 1.66
C LYS A 291 9.19 -28.66 2.72
N ASN A 292 7.88 -28.76 2.70
CA ASN A 292 7.10 -29.65 3.58
C ASN A 292 7.38 -29.45 5.08
N ILE A 293 7.54 -28.20 5.51
CA ILE A 293 7.78 -27.83 6.92
C ILE A 293 6.64 -28.26 7.86
N GLU A 294 5.45 -28.46 7.32
CA GLU A 294 4.25 -28.96 8.00
C GLU A 294 3.40 -29.76 7.00
N GLU A 295 2.60 -30.68 7.50
CA GLU A 295 1.63 -31.41 6.69
C GLU A 295 0.45 -30.51 6.30
N ASN A 296 -0.03 -30.61 5.04
CA ASN A 296 -1.22 -29.91 4.62
C ASN A 296 -2.49 -30.61 5.15
N LEU A 297 -2.87 -30.27 6.37
CA LEU A 297 -4.06 -30.87 7.02
C LEU A 297 -5.37 -30.55 6.33
N MET A 298 -5.43 -29.49 5.53
CA MET A 298 -6.66 -29.04 4.89
C MET A 298 -6.86 -29.59 3.47
N LYS A 299 -5.85 -30.24 2.88
CA LYS A 299 -5.85 -30.59 1.44
C LYS A 299 -7.06 -31.41 1.01
N ASP A 300 -7.26 -32.57 1.65
CA ASP A 300 -8.31 -33.51 1.23
C ASP A 300 -9.71 -32.93 1.44
N GLU A 301 -9.92 -32.25 2.58
CA GLU A 301 -11.20 -31.60 2.86
C GLU A 301 -11.45 -30.35 1.98
N MET A 302 -10.42 -29.61 1.59
CA MET A 302 -10.54 -28.50 0.65
C MET A 302 -10.89 -29.00 -0.75
N ASP A 303 -10.26 -30.08 -1.20
CA ASP A 303 -10.58 -30.72 -2.48
C ASP A 303 -12.01 -31.29 -2.48
N ASN A 304 -12.44 -31.89 -1.36
CA ASN A 304 -13.81 -32.35 -1.13
C ASN A 304 -14.81 -31.18 -1.18
N LEU A 305 -14.52 -30.07 -0.47
CA LEU A 305 -15.34 -28.85 -0.51
C LEU A 305 -15.49 -28.35 -1.95
N LEU A 306 -14.39 -28.21 -2.69
CA LEU A 306 -14.39 -27.73 -4.07
C LEU A 306 -15.18 -28.63 -5.00
N LYS A 307 -15.07 -29.96 -4.86
CA LYS A 307 -15.87 -30.94 -5.60
C LYS A 307 -17.36 -30.76 -5.31
N ASN A 308 -17.73 -30.66 -4.04
CA ASN A 308 -19.10 -30.50 -3.60
C ASN A 308 -19.71 -29.16 -4.07
N LEU A 309 -18.97 -28.04 -3.98
CA LEU A 309 -19.43 -26.75 -4.47
C LEU A 309 -19.69 -26.80 -6.00
N ARG A 310 -18.78 -27.41 -6.78
CA ARG A 310 -19.00 -27.58 -8.24
C ARG A 310 -20.24 -28.38 -8.55
N SER A 311 -20.58 -29.38 -7.74
CA SER A 311 -21.78 -30.20 -7.92
C SER A 311 -23.09 -29.45 -7.62
N LEU A 312 -23.04 -28.32 -6.93
CA LEU A 312 -24.23 -27.50 -6.66
C LEU A 312 -24.65 -26.60 -7.83
N ARG A 313 -23.83 -26.41 -8.86
CA ARG A 313 -24.16 -25.52 -10.00
C ARG A 313 -25.55 -25.79 -10.61
N PRO A 314 -25.98 -27.06 -10.88
CA PRO A 314 -27.31 -27.33 -11.43
C PRO A 314 -28.45 -26.94 -10.48
N ASN A 315 -28.18 -26.76 -9.20
CA ASN A 315 -29.17 -26.41 -8.18
C ASN A 315 -29.36 -24.89 -8.02
N CYS A 316 -28.53 -24.08 -8.69
CA CYS A 316 -28.68 -22.63 -8.67
C CYS A 316 -29.96 -22.21 -9.38
N LYS A 317 -30.77 -21.38 -8.70
CA LYS A 317 -32.07 -20.92 -9.20
C LYS A 317 -31.98 -19.63 -10.01
N SER A 318 -30.85 -18.95 -9.91
CA SER A 318 -30.58 -17.70 -10.64
C SER A 318 -29.11 -17.61 -11.05
N GLU A 319 -28.83 -16.82 -12.07
CA GLU A 319 -27.46 -16.51 -12.50
C GLU A 319 -26.67 -15.83 -11.35
N GLU A 320 -27.34 -15.08 -10.48
CA GLU A 320 -26.72 -14.47 -9.30
C GLU A 320 -26.17 -15.51 -8.33
N GLN A 321 -26.96 -16.56 -8.04
CA GLN A 321 -26.50 -17.66 -7.19
C GLN A 321 -25.35 -18.43 -7.84
N GLU A 322 -25.40 -18.65 -9.14
CA GLU A 322 -24.32 -19.34 -9.86
C GLU A 322 -23.02 -18.52 -9.84
N ASN A 323 -23.10 -17.21 -10.05
CA ASN A 323 -21.94 -16.33 -10.00
C ASN A 323 -21.33 -16.27 -8.58
N GLU A 324 -22.15 -16.19 -7.54
CA GLU A 324 -21.68 -16.23 -6.16
C GLU A 324 -21.04 -17.58 -5.81
N LEU A 325 -21.63 -18.67 -6.24
CA LEU A 325 -21.05 -20.02 -6.09
C LEU A 325 -19.70 -20.13 -6.80
N ASN A 326 -19.61 -19.64 -8.03
CA ASN A 326 -18.36 -19.65 -8.79
C ASN A 326 -17.27 -18.82 -8.12
N GLU A 327 -17.61 -17.69 -7.52
CA GLU A 327 -16.66 -16.88 -6.75
C GLU A 327 -16.11 -17.63 -5.52
N PHE A 328 -16.95 -18.37 -4.78
CA PHE A 328 -16.47 -19.24 -3.72
C PHE A 328 -15.53 -20.33 -4.24
N ILE A 329 -15.88 -20.96 -5.37
CA ILE A 329 -15.04 -21.99 -6.00
C ILE A 329 -13.66 -21.41 -6.38
N ILE A 330 -13.63 -20.22 -7.00
CA ILE A 330 -12.38 -19.54 -7.38
C ILE A 330 -11.54 -19.24 -6.13
N ARG A 331 -12.14 -18.62 -5.11
CA ARG A 331 -11.42 -18.24 -3.88
C ARG A 331 -10.84 -19.43 -3.13
N PHE A 332 -11.60 -20.49 -2.94
CA PHE A 332 -11.08 -21.68 -2.28
C PHE A 332 -10.04 -22.41 -3.13
N SER A 333 -10.15 -22.35 -4.46
CA SER A 333 -9.11 -22.87 -5.37
C SER A 333 -7.82 -22.06 -5.26
N GLU A 334 -7.91 -20.72 -5.19
CA GLU A 334 -6.77 -19.82 -4.98
C GLU A 334 -6.11 -20.10 -3.61
N MET A 335 -6.90 -20.23 -2.54
CA MET A 335 -6.38 -20.55 -1.20
C MET A 335 -5.65 -21.89 -1.16
N ASN A 336 -6.24 -22.92 -1.78
CA ASN A 336 -5.64 -24.25 -1.89
C ASN A 336 -4.32 -24.19 -2.68
N TYR A 337 -4.28 -23.42 -3.77
CA TYR A 337 -3.07 -23.20 -4.56
C TYR A 337 -1.97 -22.48 -3.74
N ILE A 338 -2.31 -21.39 -3.03
CA ILE A 338 -1.35 -20.63 -2.21
C ILE A 338 -0.75 -21.52 -1.12
N LEU A 339 -1.58 -22.33 -0.45
CA LEU A 339 -1.14 -23.24 0.58
C LEU A 339 -0.21 -24.33 0.03
N ASP A 340 -0.58 -24.92 -1.10
CA ASP A 340 0.19 -25.95 -1.77
C ASP A 340 1.52 -25.40 -2.35
N ASP A 341 1.50 -24.19 -2.94
CA ASP A 341 2.71 -23.49 -3.39
C ASP A 341 3.64 -23.19 -2.20
N PHE A 342 3.08 -22.70 -1.08
CA PHE A 342 3.87 -22.38 0.10
C PHE A 342 4.59 -23.61 0.67
N LEU A 343 3.89 -24.73 0.84
CA LEU A 343 4.45 -25.95 1.42
C LEU A 343 5.45 -26.63 0.50
N ASN A 344 5.20 -26.66 -0.79
CA ASN A 344 6.03 -27.32 -1.79
C ASN A 344 7.00 -26.38 -2.51
N GLN A 345 6.92 -25.07 -2.30
CA GLN A 345 7.72 -24.03 -2.96
C GLN A 345 7.72 -24.19 -4.50
N LYS A 346 6.52 -24.44 -5.06
CA LYS A 346 6.35 -24.80 -6.48
C LYS A 346 6.85 -23.74 -7.45
N LYS A 347 6.77 -22.46 -7.08
CA LYS A 347 7.25 -21.37 -7.93
C LYS A 347 8.76 -21.43 -8.16
N ASN A 348 9.53 -21.99 -7.22
CA ASN A 348 10.97 -22.19 -7.38
C ASN A 348 11.33 -23.40 -8.27
N ASP A 349 10.39 -24.34 -8.47
CA ASP A 349 10.61 -25.51 -9.32
C ASP A 349 10.29 -25.25 -10.80
N ILE A 350 9.60 -24.17 -11.12
CA ILE A 350 9.18 -23.85 -12.50
C ILE A 350 10.41 -23.32 -13.25
N LYS A 351 10.91 -24.13 -14.19
CA LYS A 351 11.90 -23.71 -15.20
C LYS A 351 11.14 -23.18 -16.41
N ASP A 352 11.50 -22.00 -16.86
CA ASP A 352 10.93 -21.46 -18.10
C ASP A 352 11.44 -22.27 -19.31
N ASP A 353 10.60 -22.49 -20.34
CA ASP A 353 10.93 -23.23 -21.59
C ASP A 353 12.16 -22.69 -22.34
N LYS A 354 12.66 -21.51 -21.96
CA LYS A 354 13.83 -20.83 -22.55
C LYS A 354 15.11 -20.93 -21.74
N ASN A 355 15.23 -21.86 -20.80
CA ASN A 355 16.41 -21.98 -19.90
C ASN A 355 16.74 -20.73 -19.05
N LYS A 356 15.84 -19.76 -18.94
CA LYS A 356 15.96 -18.64 -18.02
C LYS A 356 15.47 -19.09 -16.64
N LYS A 357 16.33 -18.97 -15.63
CA LYS A 357 15.91 -19.13 -14.23
C LYS A 357 14.89 -18.02 -13.94
N ARG A 358 13.64 -18.37 -13.63
CA ARG A 358 12.69 -17.40 -13.09
C ARG A 358 13.22 -16.82 -11.79
N SER A 359 12.78 -15.63 -11.46
CA SER A 359 13.06 -14.98 -10.19
C SER A 359 12.77 -15.94 -9.03
N GLU A 360 13.74 -16.10 -8.15
CA GLU A 360 13.62 -16.93 -6.96
C GLU A 360 12.55 -16.34 -6.02
N PHE A 361 11.69 -17.18 -5.46
CA PHE A 361 10.69 -16.78 -4.47
C PHE A 361 11.19 -17.03 -3.06
N VAL A 362 11.01 -16.06 -2.18
CA VAL A 362 11.21 -16.21 -0.74
C VAL A 362 9.87 -16.53 -0.08
N TYR A 363 9.88 -17.47 0.86
CA TYR A 363 8.72 -17.91 1.63
C TYR A 363 8.93 -17.62 3.11
N TRP A 364 7.88 -17.16 3.80
CA TRP A 364 7.95 -16.90 5.23
C TRP A 364 6.59 -17.03 5.91
N VAL A 365 6.63 -17.17 7.23
CA VAL A 365 5.46 -17.08 8.12
C VAL A 365 5.52 -15.79 8.91
N GLU A 366 4.37 -15.13 9.03
CA GLU A 366 4.23 -13.86 9.75
C GLU A 366 3.15 -13.95 10.81
N LEU A 367 3.42 -13.37 11.99
CA LEU A 367 2.47 -13.20 13.08
C LEU A 367 2.01 -11.75 13.16
N SER A 368 0.72 -11.53 13.40
CA SER A 368 0.19 -10.17 13.61
C SER A 368 0.61 -9.54 14.95
N SER A 369 0.97 -10.38 15.92
CA SER A 369 1.52 -10.00 17.22
C SER A 369 2.17 -11.20 17.90
N GLN A 370 2.85 -10.99 19.03
CA GLN A 370 3.43 -12.07 19.82
C GLN A 370 2.40 -12.82 20.69
N LYS A 371 1.15 -12.36 20.77
CA LYS A 371 0.10 -13.01 21.57
C LYS A 371 -0.25 -14.40 21.01
N PRO A 372 -0.58 -15.38 21.86
CA PRO A 372 -0.90 -16.75 21.42
C PRO A 372 -2.02 -16.84 20.37
N GLU A 373 -3.03 -16.01 20.51
CA GLU A 373 -4.20 -15.94 19.62
C GLU A 373 -3.98 -15.11 18.34
N SER A 374 -2.77 -14.57 18.13
CA SER A 374 -2.48 -13.74 16.97
C SER A 374 -2.76 -14.45 15.65
N ASN A 375 -3.13 -13.67 14.63
CA ASN A 375 -3.28 -14.20 13.29
C ASN A 375 -1.93 -14.64 12.74
N VAL A 376 -1.92 -15.76 12.03
CA VAL A 376 -0.75 -16.34 11.37
C VAL A 376 -0.98 -16.29 9.88
N SER A 377 -0.01 -15.79 9.13
CA SER A 377 -0.04 -15.70 7.67
C SER A 377 1.13 -16.45 7.07
N ILE A 378 0.87 -17.17 5.99
CA ILE A 378 1.90 -17.69 5.08
C ILE A 378 2.04 -16.71 3.92
N CYS A 379 3.26 -16.40 3.57
CA CYS A 379 3.59 -15.38 2.58
C CYS A 379 4.66 -15.90 1.62
N SER A 380 4.61 -15.42 0.39
CA SER A 380 5.68 -15.60 -0.59
C SER A 380 5.92 -14.30 -1.35
N SER A 381 7.13 -14.10 -1.89
CA SER A 381 7.45 -12.92 -2.69
C SER A 381 8.56 -13.24 -3.69
N PRO A 382 8.50 -12.76 -4.94
CA PRO A 382 9.65 -12.81 -5.83
C PRO A 382 10.75 -11.90 -5.28
N VAL A 383 11.99 -12.35 -5.39
CA VAL A 383 13.18 -11.57 -4.98
C VAL A 383 13.46 -10.44 -5.97
N ASP A 384 13.19 -10.69 -7.26
CA ASP A 384 13.43 -9.78 -8.37
C ASP A 384 12.20 -9.76 -9.28
N ILE A 385 11.66 -8.58 -9.58
CA ILE A 385 10.51 -8.38 -10.47
C ILE A 385 10.87 -7.68 -11.79
N SER A 386 12.16 -7.53 -12.06
CA SER A 386 12.63 -6.83 -13.27
C SER A 386 12.11 -7.46 -14.56
N ASP A 387 12.07 -8.79 -14.64
CA ASP A 387 11.51 -9.51 -15.79
C ASP A 387 10.02 -9.26 -15.97
N TYR A 388 9.26 -9.23 -14.87
CA TYR A 388 7.83 -8.89 -14.95
C TYR A 388 7.59 -7.51 -15.56
N PHE A 389 8.34 -6.49 -15.15
CA PHE A 389 8.23 -5.15 -15.70
C PHE A 389 8.68 -5.08 -17.15
N ARG A 390 9.80 -5.74 -17.49
CA ARG A 390 10.35 -5.79 -18.85
C ARG A 390 9.35 -6.41 -19.82
N GLU A 391 8.70 -7.49 -19.43
CA GLU A 391 7.77 -8.23 -20.30
C GLU A 391 6.36 -7.61 -20.33
N ASN A 392 5.92 -6.97 -19.25
CA ASN A 392 4.55 -6.53 -19.10
C ASN A 392 4.36 -5.01 -19.17
N ILE A 393 5.27 -4.22 -18.62
CA ILE A 393 5.13 -2.76 -18.51
C ILE A 393 5.96 -2.04 -19.58
N PHE A 394 7.22 -2.43 -19.77
CA PHE A 394 8.11 -1.80 -20.76
C PHE A 394 8.00 -2.45 -22.14
N ARG A 395 6.78 -2.69 -22.59
CA ARG A 395 6.50 -3.31 -23.89
C ARG A 395 6.83 -2.36 -25.05
N PRO A 396 7.36 -2.87 -26.17
CA PRO A 396 7.51 -2.08 -27.40
C PRO A 396 6.17 -1.49 -27.87
N ASN A 397 6.21 -0.30 -28.46
CA ASN A 397 5.06 0.45 -28.97
C ASN A 397 4.07 1.00 -27.93
N ASN A 398 4.30 0.75 -26.64
CA ASN A 398 3.59 1.43 -25.56
C ASN A 398 4.49 2.49 -24.93
N SER A 399 3.89 3.44 -24.21
CA SER A 399 4.63 4.43 -23.45
C SER A 399 4.27 4.34 -21.97
N THR A 400 5.30 4.32 -21.14
CA THR A 400 5.17 4.33 -19.69
C THR A 400 6.02 5.45 -19.13
N ILE A 401 5.41 6.35 -18.38
CA ILE A 401 6.09 7.44 -17.69
C ILE A 401 6.08 7.13 -16.19
N LEU A 402 7.24 7.03 -15.58
CA LEU A 402 7.38 6.83 -14.14
C LEU A 402 7.97 8.11 -13.53
N THR A 403 7.17 8.79 -12.71
CA THR A 403 7.58 10.04 -12.06
C THR A 403 7.48 9.96 -10.55
N SER A 404 8.47 10.54 -9.88
CA SER A 404 8.49 10.69 -8.42
C SER A 404 9.40 11.83 -8.02
N ALA A 405 9.30 12.26 -6.76
CA ALA A 405 10.26 13.20 -6.18
C ALA A 405 11.62 12.54 -5.88
N THR A 406 11.68 11.21 -5.81
CA THR A 406 12.86 10.46 -5.40
C THR A 406 12.96 9.16 -6.20
N LEU A 407 13.82 9.12 -7.22
CA LEU A 407 14.13 7.95 -8.04
C LEU A 407 15.65 7.74 -8.17
N THR A 408 16.43 8.82 -8.02
CA THR A 408 17.88 8.77 -8.20
C THR A 408 18.61 8.60 -6.88
N ILE A 409 19.78 7.96 -6.96
CA ILE A 409 20.78 7.91 -5.89
C ILE A 409 22.08 8.48 -6.45
N ASN A 410 22.67 9.44 -5.78
CA ASN A 410 23.83 10.19 -6.29
C ASN A 410 23.59 10.72 -7.72
N ASN A 411 22.39 11.23 -7.98
CA ASN A 411 21.97 11.75 -9.29
C ASN A 411 21.92 10.71 -10.42
N ASN A 412 21.86 9.42 -10.11
CA ASN A 412 21.86 8.32 -11.05
C ASN A 412 20.59 7.46 -10.89
N PHE A 413 19.99 7.03 -12.02
CA PHE A 413 18.80 6.15 -12.07
C PHE A 413 19.15 4.66 -12.06
N GLU A 414 20.43 4.28 -12.10
CA GLU A 414 20.89 2.90 -12.20
C GLU A 414 20.22 1.96 -11.21
N TYR A 415 20.13 2.39 -9.94
CA TYR A 415 19.48 1.62 -8.90
C TYR A 415 18.03 1.29 -9.28
N PHE A 416 17.25 2.30 -9.68
CA PHE A 416 15.84 2.14 -10.01
C PHE A 416 15.62 1.37 -11.32
N LYS A 417 16.51 1.59 -12.32
CA LYS A 417 16.50 0.84 -13.58
C LYS A 417 16.73 -0.65 -13.38
N ASN A 418 17.74 -1.00 -12.61
CA ASN A 418 18.08 -2.40 -12.33
C ASN A 418 16.96 -3.12 -11.57
N ARG A 419 16.29 -2.42 -10.66
CA ARG A 419 15.18 -2.96 -9.87
C ARG A 419 13.93 -3.25 -10.71
N LEU A 420 13.65 -2.42 -11.71
CA LEU A 420 12.46 -2.53 -12.56
C LEU A 420 12.76 -3.10 -13.95
N GLY A 421 13.99 -3.51 -14.26
CA GLY A 421 14.33 -4.00 -15.61
C GLY A 421 14.17 -2.91 -16.68
N GLY A 422 14.47 -1.66 -16.31
CA GLY A 422 14.31 -0.49 -17.15
C GLY A 422 15.58 -0.04 -17.88
N GLU A 423 16.45 -0.96 -18.32
CA GLU A 423 17.75 -0.65 -18.93
C GLU A 423 17.63 0.24 -20.17
N SER A 424 16.56 0.05 -20.96
CA SER A 424 16.28 0.82 -22.18
C SER A 424 15.41 2.06 -21.95
N VAL A 425 15.01 2.34 -20.70
CA VAL A 425 14.13 3.46 -20.37
C VAL A 425 14.93 4.77 -20.36
N LEU A 426 14.37 5.82 -20.98
CA LEU A 426 14.97 7.16 -20.97
C LEU A 426 14.95 7.74 -19.54
N GLU A 427 15.85 8.68 -19.28
CA GLU A 427 16.03 9.31 -17.99
C GLU A 427 15.90 10.83 -18.08
N SER A 428 15.36 11.43 -17.03
CA SER A 428 15.39 12.88 -16.86
C SER A 428 15.31 13.23 -15.38
N ARG A 429 16.16 14.13 -14.94
CA ARG A 429 16.13 14.69 -13.60
C ARG A 429 15.91 16.20 -13.69
N LEU A 430 15.07 16.73 -12.83
CA LEU A 430 14.84 18.17 -12.70
C LEU A 430 15.40 18.63 -11.35
N ASP A 431 15.93 19.82 -11.34
CA ASP A 431 16.44 20.45 -10.11
C ASP A 431 15.27 21.00 -9.28
N SER A 432 15.51 21.14 -7.98
CA SER A 432 14.55 21.73 -7.05
C SER A 432 14.34 23.23 -7.35
N PRO A 433 13.09 23.71 -7.32
CA PRO A 433 12.82 25.14 -7.44
C PRO A 433 13.07 25.92 -6.14
N PHE A 434 13.40 25.20 -5.06
CA PHE A 434 13.54 25.77 -3.72
C PHE A 434 15.00 26.09 -3.41
N ASP A 435 15.22 27.20 -2.69
CA ASP A 435 16.53 27.59 -2.15
C ASP A 435 16.71 26.97 -0.76
N PHE A 436 17.11 25.69 -0.72
CA PHE A 436 17.30 24.95 0.52
C PHE A 436 18.34 25.62 1.43
N TYR A 437 19.33 26.31 0.88
CA TYR A 437 20.34 26.99 1.67
C TYR A 437 19.75 28.09 2.57
N ARG A 438 18.69 28.78 2.09
CA ARG A 438 17.99 29.82 2.84
C ARG A 438 16.80 29.32 3.65
N GLN A 439 16.24 28.18 3.23
CA GLN A 439 14.97 27.70 3.77
C GLN A 439 15.14 26.61 4.83
N VAL A 440 16.26 25.89 4.82
CA VAL A 440 16.45 24.71 5.66
C VAL A 440 17.76 24.80 6.43
N LYS A 441 17.68 24.52 7.73
CA LYS A 441 18.85 24.31 8.58
C LYS A 441 18.79 22.92 9.21
N ILE A 442 19.89 22.17 9.06
CA ILE A 442 20.00 20.81 9.61
C ILE A 442 20.79 20.86 10.91
N TYR A 443 20.26 20.22 11.94
CA TYR A 443 20.91 20.03 13.23
C TYR A 443 21.22 18.57 13.48
N ILE A 444 22.44 18.27 13.89
CA ILE A 444 22.89 16.92 14.19
C ILE A 444 23.57 16.92 15.57
N PRO A 445 22.92 16.36 16.61
CA PRO A 445 23.54 16.22 17.92
C PRO A 445 24.72 15.24 17.89
N LYS A 446 25.88 15.67 18.40
CA LYS A 446 27.11 14.89 18.44
C LYS A 446 27.06 13.79 19.51
N GLU A 447 26.50 14.10 20.66
CA GLU A 447 26.51 13.25 21.86
C GLU A 447 25.32 12.29 21.99
N ILE A 448 24.52 12.12 20.93
CA ILE A 448 23.45 11.12 20.97
C ILE A 448 24.05 9.70 20.81
N PRO A 449 23.72 8.73 21.69
CA PRO A 449 24.20 7.37 21.54
C PRO A 449 23.74 6.74 20.21
N ALA A 450 24.58 5.89 19.63
CA ALA A 450 24.16 5.12 18.44
C ALA A 450 23.01 4.17 18.81
N PRO A 451 21.99 4.03 17.92
CA PRO A 451 20.94 3.05 18.14
C PRO A 451 21.51 1.64 18.28
N SER A 452 21.30 0.97 19.42
CA SER A 452 21.71 -0.41 19.67
C SER A 452 20.50 -1.36 19.61
N LYS A 453 20.77 -2.68 19.50
CA LYS A 453 19.70 -3.70 19.60
C LYS A 453 19.10 -3.76 20.99
N ASP A 454 19.92 -3.56 22.01
CA ASP A 454 19.50 -3.43 23.40
C ASP A 454 19.13 -1.97 23.63
N MET A 455 17.82 -1.66 23.58
CA MET A 455 17.32 -0.31 23.86
C MET A 455 17.67 0.06 25.30
N ASN A 456 18.76 0.81 25.47
CA ASN A 456 19.21 1.31 26.74
C ASN A 456 18.29 2.45 27.18
N SER A 457 17.91 2.46 28.46
CA SER A 457 17.19 3.58 29.07
C SER A 457 17.88 4.92 28.82
N ILE A 458 19.22 4.93 28.80
CA ILE A 458 20.06 6.08 28.47
C ILE A 458 19.81 6.60 27.04
N TYR A 459 19.65 5.70 26.06
CA TYR A 459 19.35 6.13 24.67
C TYR A 459 17.95 6.76 24.58
N GLU A 460 16.94 6.15 25.22
CA GLU A 460 15.58 6.70 25.24
C GLU A 460 15.53 8.06 25.95
N GLU A 461 16.21 8.21 27.06
CA GLU A 461 16.32 9.45 27.82
C GLU A 461 16.95 10.56 26.98
N LYS A 462 18.13 10.31 26.40
CA LYS A 462 18.82 11.29 25.55
C LYS A 462 18.01 11.65 24.31
N LEU A 463 17.36 10.67 23.68
CA LEU A 463 16.49 10.91 22.55
C LEU A 463 15.29 11.79 22.93
N SER A 464 14.69 11.55 24.10
CA SER A 464 13.59 12.34 24.66
C SER A 464 14.02 13.79 24.92
N GLU A 465 15.21 14.00 25.53
CA GLU A 465 15.78 15.32 25.77
C GLU A 465 15.95 16.10 24.46
N TRP A 466 16.58 15.51 23.44
CA TRP A 466 16.80 16.16 22.16
C TRP A 466 15.50 16.44 21.39
N ILE A 467 14.53 15.53 21.42
CA ILE A 467 13.22 15.75 20.81
C ILE A 467 12.54 16.95 21.50
N ASN A 468 12.53 16.99 22.83
CA ASN A 468 11.95 18.10 23.59
C ASN A 468 12.64 19.44 23.29
N TYR A 469 13.96 19.43 23.21
CA TYR A 469 14.77 20.63 22.87
C TYR A 469 14.37 21.20 21.50
N PHE A 470 14.33 20.36 20.45
CA PHE A 470 13.98 20.82 19.11
C PHE A 470 12.51 21.21 18.98
N ILE A 471 11.58 20.55 19.68
CA ILE A 471 10.18 20.98 19.75
C ILE A 471 10.08 22.37 20.39
N GLY A 472 10.86 22.64 21.44
CA GLY A 472 10.91 23.94 22.12
C GLY A 472 11.37 25.08 21.21
N ILE A 473 12.35 24.87 20.32
CA ILE A 473 12.83 25.88 19.36
C ILE A 473 11.69 26.42 18.49
N THR A 474 10.79 25.51 18.02
CA THR A 474 9.69 25.89 17.12
C THR A 474 8.35 26.04 17.83
N LYS A 475 8.30 25.84 19.13
CA LYS A 475 7.08 25.87 19.94
C LYS A 475 6.00 24.93 19.39
N GLY A 476 6.35 23.67 19.23
CA GLY A 476 5.55 22.69 18.47
C GLY A 476 5.90 22.70 17.00
N LYS A 477 4.89 22.70 16.10
CA LYS A 477 5.02 22.74 14.64
C LYS A 477 5.91 21.60 14.09
N ALA A 478 5.92 20.45 14.78
CA ALA A 478 6.90 19.41 14.56
C ALA A 478 6.29 18.10 14.10
N LEU A 479 6.91 17.50 13.08
CA LEU A 479 6.70 16.11 12.69
C LEU A 479 7.91 15.30 13.15
N VAL A 480 7.68 14.34 14.07
CA VAL A 480 8.72 13.45 14.57
C VAL A 480 8.56 12.07 13.93
N LEU A 481 9.55 11.68 13.13
CA LEU A 481 9.55 10.44 12.38
C LEU A 481 10.31 9.34 13.12
N PHE A 482 9.59 8.27 13.44
CA PHE A 482 10.13 7.09 14.11
C PHE A 482 10.21 5.89 13.15
N THR A 483 11.16 5.00 13.44
CA THR A 483 11.30 3.70 12.76
C THR A 483 10.84 2.53 13.65
N ASN A 484 10.47 2.80 14.91
CA ASN A 484 10.06 1.79 15.89
C ASN A 484 8.85 2.26 16.70
N SER A 485 7.78 1.46 16.69
CA SER A 485 6.50 1.77 17.35
C SER A 485 6.61 1.78 18.88
N THR A 486 7.40 0.87 19.47
CA THR A 486 7.59 0.80 20.92
C THR A 486 8.33 2.04 21.41
N LEU A 487 9.44 2.40 20.75
CA LEU A 487 10.20 3.61 21.05
C LEU A 487 9.32 4.87 20.96
N MET A 488 8.53 5.00 19.89
CA MET A 488 7.60 6.12 19.70
C MET A 488 6.63 6.26 20.87
N LYS A 489 6.04 5.15 21.32
CA LYS A 489 5.08 5.13 22.43
C LYS A 489 5.74 5.46 23.77
N ASN A 490 6.96 4.96 24.02
CA ASN A 490 7.72 5.22 25.24
C ASN A 490 8.08 6.71 25.35
N ILE A 491 8.69 7.27 24.30
CA ILE A 491 9.03 8.71 24.22
C ILE A 491 7.76 9.58 24.33
N GLY A 492 6.68 9.17 23.66
CA GLY A 492 5.42 9.90 23.74
C GLY A 492 4.85 9.96 25.15
N LYS A 493 4.99 8.89 25.95
CA LYS A 493 4.60 8.90 27.37
C LYS A 493 5.46 9.84 28.20
N GLN A 494 6.78 9.86 27.97
CA GLN A 494 7.73 10.71 28.70
C GLN A 494 7.50 12.20 28.44
N LEU A 495 7.18 12.57 27.18
CA LEU A 495 7.05 13.97 26.78
C LEU A 495 5.64 14.55 26.97
N LYS A 496 4.63 13.71 27.14
CA LYS A 496 3.23 14.15 27.15
C LYS A 496 2.93 15.25 28.17
N GLU A 497 3.43 15.10 29.40
CA GLU A 497 3.17 16.08 30.50
C GLU A 497 3.95 17.37 30.26
N ASN A 498 5.21 17.30 29.82
CA ASN A 498 6.04 18.46 29.56
C ASN A 498 5.45 19.32 28.43
N LEU A 499 5.08 18.69 27.31
CA LEU A 499 4.46 19.38 26.17
C LEU A 499 3.10 20.00 26.52
N ALA A 500 2.29 19.30 27.34
CA ALA A 500 1.02 19.87 27.81
C ALA A 500 1.21 21.11 28.67
N THR A 501 2.28 21.19 29.49
CA THR A 501 2.62 22.37 30.27
C THR A 501 2.94 23.59 29.38
N ASP A 502 3.53 23.34 28.22
CA ASP A 502 3.86 24.37 27.21
C ASP A 502 2.69 24.67 26.25
N ASN A 503 1.49 24.12 26.51
CA ASN A 503 0.30 24.19 25.64
C ASN A 503 0.55 23.64 24.23
N ILE A 504 1.38 22.59 24.11
CA ILE A 504 1.66 21.88 22.87
C ILE A 504 0.91 20.55 22.88
N GLU A 505 0.01 20.33 21.92
CA GLU A 505 -0.70 19.07 21.79
C GLU A 505 0.15 18.00 21.14
N LEU A 506 0.24 16.82 21.76
CA LEU A 506 0.97 15.66 21.23
C LEU A 506 0.03 14.66 20.58
N LEU A 507 0.14 14.52 19.28
CA LEU A 507 -0.60 13.58 18.43
C LEU A 507 0.28 12.35 18.16
N ILE A 508 -0.18 11.14 18.52
CA ILE A 508 0.61 9.90 18.36
C ILE A 508 -0.14 8.92 17.47
N GLN A 509 0.54 8.41 16.45
CA GLN A 509 0.00 7.35 15.60
C GLN A 509 -0.26 6.06 16.40
N GLY A 510 -1.40 5.41 16.13
CA GLY A 510 -1.74 4.13 16.75
C GLY A 510 -2.40 4.24 18.13
N THR A 511 -2.96 5.41 18.48
CA THR A 511 -3.76 5.66 19.70
C THR A 511 -5.27 5.57 19.46
N GLY A 512 -5.71 4.85 18.42
CA GLY A 512 -7.14 4.70 18.09
C GLY A 512 -7.68 5.77 17.13
N ILE A 513 -6.91 6.82 16.86
CA ILE A 513 -7.31 7.88 15.91
C ILE A 513 -6.80 7.51 14.51
N SER A 514 -7.65 7.63 13.49
CA SER A 514 -7.27 7.35 12.11
C SER A 514 -6.19 8.34 11.62
N ARG A 515 -5.33 7.88 10.70
CA ARG A 515 -4.26 8.72 10.09
C ARG A 515 -4.80 10.02 9.50
N SER A 516 -5.93 9.97 8.81
CA SER A 516 -6.54 11.15 8.18
C SER A 516 -7.00 12.18 9.22
N ARG A 517 -7.56 11.73 10.34
CA ARG A 517 -7.95 12.60 11.46
C ARG A 517 -6.74 13.23 12.14
N LEU A 518 -5.68 12.45 12.39
CA LEU A 518 -4.41 12.96 12.94
C LEU A 518 -3.83 14.07 12.06
N LEU A 519 -3.78 13.84 10.74
CA LEU A 519 -3.31 14.86 9.79
C LEU A 519 -4.19 16.10 9.74
N LYS A 520 -5.52 15.92 9.77
CA LYS A 520 -6.44 17.06 9.81
C LYS A 520 -6.25 17.88 11.07
N HIS A 521 -6.08 17.24 12.20
CA HIS A 521 -5.84 17.89 13.49
C HIS A 521 -4.49 18.64 13.47
N PHE A 522 -3.41 17.97 13.06
CA PHE A 522 -2.08 18.56 12.93
C PHE A 522 -2.04 19.78 12.01
N LYS A 523 -2.84 19.80 10.93
CA LYS A 523 -2.99 20.96 10.06
C LYS A 523 -3.77 22.11 10.67
N SER A 524 -4.77 21.82 11.51
CA SER A 524 -5.64 22.84 12.12
C SER A 524 -5.05 23.44 13.38
N ASP A 525 -4.26 22.67 14.13
CA ASP A 525 -3.55 23.15 15.32
C ASP A 525 -2.07 23.39 15.00
N ILE A 526 -1.71 24.65 14.78
CA ILE A 526 -0.36 25.06 14.36
C ILE A 526 0.70 24.65 15.38
N ASN A 527 0.40 24.66 16.67
CA ASN A 527 1.39 24.41 17.73
C ASN A 527 1.50 22.93 18.13
N SER A 528 0.79 22.04 17.46
CA SER A 528 0.82 20.61 17.78
C SER A 528 2.11 19.92 17.29
N VAL A 529 2.33 18.73 17.84
CA VAL A 529 3.43 17.82 17.49
C VAL A 529 2.85 16.48 17.06
N LEU A 530 3.29 15.96 15.92
CA LEU A 530 2.84 14.68 15.41
C LEU A 530 3.96 13.63 15.44
N PHE A 531 3.76 12.54 16.18
CA PHE A 531 4.63 11.37 16.17
C PHE A 531 4.12 10.34 15.15
N GLY A 532 4.94 10.03 14.13
CA GLY A 532 4.59 9.15 13.03
C GLY A 532 5.59 8.05 12.75
N LEU A 533 5.09 6.91 12.25
CA LEU A 533 5.84 5.77 11.74
C LEU A 533 5.91 5.83 10.19
N ASP A 534 6.27 4.73 9.57
CA ASP A 534 6.52 4.58 8.13
C ASP A 534 5.47 5.22 7.23
N SER A 535 4.20 5.15 7.58
CA SER A 535 3.12 5.77 6.80
C SER A 535 3.17 7.31 6.80
N PHE A 536 3.90 7.94 7.72
CA PHE A 536 4.11 9.37 7.77
C PHE A 536 5.40 9.82 7.06
N TRP A 537 6.32 8.91 6.76
CA TRP A 537 7.45 9.20 5.89
C TRP A 537 6.98 9.50 4.46
N MET A 538 5.87 8.88 4.02
CA MET A 538 5.30 9.01 2.68
C MET A 538 3.87 9.57 2.72
N GLY A 539 3.46 10.31 1.66
CA GLY A 539 2.07 10.69 1.47
C GLY A 539 1.49 11.66 2.51
N VAL A 540 2.31 12.45 3.18
CA VAL A 540 1.91 13.54 4.07
C VAL A 540 2.12 14.86 3.36
N ASP A 541 1.05 15.61 3.19
CA ASP A 541 1.07 16.96 2.65
C ASP A 541 0.56 17.92 3.72
N VAL A 542 1.49 18.63 4.37
CA VAL A 542 1.22 19.67 5.39
C VAL A 542 1.91 20.94 4.94
N PRO A 543 1.24 21.81 4.19
CA PRO A 543 1.80 23.07 3.76
C PRO A 543 1.79 24.10 4.88
N GLY A 544 2.76 25.01 4.86
CA GLY A 544 2.79 26.19 5.68
C GLY A 544 3.29 25.96 7.10
N GLU A 545 2.91 26.86 7.99
CA GLU A 545 3.50 27.05 9.32
C GLU A 545 3.32 25.88 10.30
N SER A 546 2.34 24.98 10.06
CA SER A 546 2.10 23.80 10.91
C SER A 546 3.25 22.78 10.88
N LEU A 547 4.13 22.84 9.87
CA LEU A 547 5.30 21.98 9.76
C LEU A 547 6.55 22.82 9.44
N SER A 548 7.19 23.33 10.47
CA SER A 548 8.48 24.03 10.39
C SER A 548 9.61 23.27 11.10
N ASN A 549 9.32 22.09 11.64
CA ASN A 549 10.31 21.27 12.33
C ASN A 549 10.11 19.79 11.96
N LEU A 550 11.14 19.19 11.38
CA LEU A 550 11.18 17.78 11.03
C LEU A 550 12.23 17.07 11.88
N ILE A 551 11.83 16.16 12.74
CA ILE A 551 12.74 15.42 13.62
C ILE A 551 12.80 13.96 13.16
N MET A 552 13.97 13.51 12.74
CA MET A 552 14.24 12.12 12.37
C MET A 552 14.98 11.42 13.51
N THR A 553 14.33 10.49 14.18
CA THR A 553 14.89 9.82 15.37
C THR A 553 15.97 8.80 15.02
N ARG A 554 15.94 8.23 13.81
CA ARG A 554 16.94 7.28 13.28
C ARG A 554 17.01 7.36 11.77
N LEU A 555 18.17 7.02 11.20
CA LEU A 555 18.29 6.76 9.76
C LEU A 555 17.37 5.59 9.36
N PRO A 556 16.56 5.74 8.29
CA PRO A 556 15.43 4.84 7.99
C PRO A 556 15.86 3.55 7.27
N PHE A 557 16.87 2.85 7.80
CA PHE A 557 17.23 1.54 7.30
C PHE A 557 16.10 0.53 7.50
N GLN A 558 15.89 -0.31 6.51
CA GLN A 558 14.98 -1.45 6.63
C GLN A 558 15.53 -2.48 7.64
N VAL A 559 14.65 -3.30 8.20
CA VAL A 559 15.04 -4.35 9.12
C VAL A 559 15.73 -5.48 8.34
N PRO A 560 17.04 -5.73 8.52
CA PRO A 560 17.77 -6.72 7.73
C PRO A 560 17.25 -8.15 7.86
N SER A 561 16.64 -8.48 8.99
CA SER A 561 16.07 -9.79 9.26
C SER A 561 14.67 -10.00 8.65
N HIS A 562 14.10 -9.01 7.98
CA HIS A 562 12.86 -9.22 7.24
C HIS A 562 13.11 -10.15 6.05
N PRO A 563 12.33 -11.22 5.85
CA PRO A 563 12.62 -12.26 4.86
C PRO A 563 12.87 -11.77 3.43
N VAL A 564 12.09 -10.80 2.97
CA VAL A 564 12.26 -10.21 1.63
C VAL A 564 13.56 -9.39 1.54
N VAL A 565 13.87 -8.61 2.56
CA VAL A 565 15.10 -7.80 2.63
C VAL A 565 16.32 -8.72 2.62
N GLN A 566 16.30 -9.75 3.48
CA GLN A 566 17.34 -10.74 3.57
C GLN A 566 17.57 -11.46 2.23
N ALA A 567 16.49 -11.92 1.58
CA ALA A 567 16.59 -12.61 0.29
C ALA A 567 17.16 -11.70 -0.82
N LYS A 568 16.78 -10.43 -0.86
CA LYS A 568 17.35 -9.45 -1.80
C LYS A 568 18.83 -9.21 -1.55
N MET A 569 19.25 -9.13 -0.28
CA MET A 569 20.66 -8.98 0.08
C MET A 569 21.47 -10.21 -0.35
N GLU A 570 20.98 -11.42 -0.04
CA GLU A 570 21.61 -12.68 -0.45
C GLU A 570 21.73 -12.80 -1.98
N PHE A 571 20.70 -12.40 -2.72
CA PHE A 571 20.70 -12.42 -4.18
C PHE A 571 21.80 -11.51 -4.78
N ILE A 572 22.01 -10.33 -4.19
CA ILE A 572 23.08 -9.42 -4.61
C ILE A 572 24.45 -10.03 -4.29
N GLU A 573 24.62 -10.59 -3.08
CA GLU A 573 25.88 -11.21 -2.66
C GLU A 573 26.24 -12.44 -3.50
N GLN A 574 25.25 -13.26 -3.87
CA GLN A 574 25.43 -14.40 -4.79
C GLN A 574 25.92 -13.96 -6.20
N LYS A 575 25.56 -12.74 -6.62
CA LYS A 575 26.05 -12.14 -7.85
C LYS A 575 27.42 -11.46 -7.70
N GLY A 576 28.03 -11.52 -6.51
CA GLY A 576 29.33 -10.90 -6.20
C GLY A 576 29.26 -9.42 -5.85
N GLY A 577 28.06 -8.86 -5.65
CA GLY A 577 27.81 -7.48 -5.25
C GLY A 577 27.90 -7.26 -3.74
N ASN A 578 27.76 -6.01 -3.32
CA ASN A 578 27.73 -5.61 -1.92
C ASN A 578 26.30 -5.19 -1.52
N SER A 579 25.60 -6.06 -0.81
CA SER A 579 24.21 -5.88 -0.45
C SER A 579 23.92 -4.62 0.36
N PHE A 580 24.89 -4.15 1.16
CA PHE A 580 24.72 -2.92 1.92
C PHE A 580 24.71 -1.69 0.98
N TYR A 581 25.70 -1.58 0.07
CA TYR A 581 25.81 -0.42 -0.83
C TYR A 581 24.86 -0.49 -2.01
N GLU A 582 24.47 -1.68 -2.46
CA GLU A 582 23.61 -1.87 -3.63
C GLU A 582 22.12 -1.99 -3.29
N TYR A 583 21.76 -2.19 -2.00
CA TYR A 583 20.37 -2.32 -1.59
C TYR A 583 20.03 -1.53 -0.32
N SER A 584 20.65 -1.87 0.83
CA SER A 584 20.23 -1.32 2.12
C SER A 584 20.42 0.19 2.23
N LEU A 585 21.57 0.71 1.79
CA LEU A 585 21.87 2.14 1.81
C LEU A 585 21.04 2.93 0.79
N PRO A 586 20.90 2.49 -0.47
CA PRO A 586 19.98 3.09 -1.44
C PRO A 586 18.55 3.24 -0.93
N GLU A 587 17.94 2.20 -0.41
CA GLU A 587 16.58 2.23 0.14
C GLU A 587 16.46 3.23 1.30
N ALA A 588 17.44 3.24 2.20
CA ALA A 588 17.47 4.18 3.31
C ALA A 588 17.61 5.64 2.83
N ILE A 589 18.43 5.90 1.82
CA ILE A 589 18.60 7.24 1.22
C ILE A 589 17.29 7.71 0.57
N LEU A 590 16.64 6.89 -0.24
CA LEU A 590 15.37 7.25 -0.87
C LEU A 590 14.32 7.62 0.18
N LYS A 591 14.18 6.82 1.24
CA LYS A 591 13.26 7.08 2.34
C LYS A 591 13.62 8.33 3.14
N PHE A 592 14.90 8.56 3.37
CA PHE A 592 15.40 9.77 4.02
C PHE A 592 15.04 11.04 3.22
N ARG A 593 15.32 11.05 1.90
CA ARG A 593 14.94 12.14 1.00
C ARG A 593 13.44 12.41 0.98
N GLN A 594 12.61 11.36 1.04
CA GLN A 594 11.16 11.50 1.14
C GLN A 594 10.74 12.20 2.43
N GLY A 595 11.40 11.89 3.55
CA GLY A 595 11.21 12.57 4.82
C GLY A 595 11.59 14.05 4.74
N VAL A 596 12.79 14.35 4.27
CA VAL A 596 13.28 15.74 4.08
C VAL A 596 12.33 16.56 3.20
N GLY A 597 11.86 15.98 2.09
CA GLY A 597 10.94 16.63 1.16
C GLY A 597 9.55 16.94 1.73
N ARG A 598 9.29 16.64 3.02
CA ARG A 598 8.03 17.06 3.70
C ARG A 598 8.10 18.51 4.20
N LEU A 599 9.29 19.01 4.52
CA LEU A 599 9.45 20.29 5.18
C LEU A 599 9.13 21.49 4.25
N ILE A 600 9.65 21.48 3.02
CA ILE A 600 9.51 22.59 2.09
C ILE A 600 8.52 22.25 0.99
N ARG A 601 7.47 23.09 0.84
CA ARG A 601 6.38 22.96 -0.16
C ARG A 601 6.21 24.21 -1.00
N HIS A 602 6.53 25.36 -0.42
CA HIS A 602 6.42 26.68 -1.04
C HIS A 602 7.72 27.48 -0.86
N ASN A 603 7.92 28.46 -1.72
CA ASN A 603 9.10 29.34 -1.66
C ASN A 603 9.19 30.16 -0.36
N THR A 604 8.10 30.29 0.37
CA THR A 604 8.03 30.99 1.66
C THR A 604 8.23 30.10 2.86
N ASP A 605 8.23 28.78 2.69
CA ASP A 605 8.42 27.86 3.81
C ASP A 605 9.86 27.92 4.31
N GLN A 606 10.01 27.87 5.62
CA GLN A 606 11.30 27.77 6.31
C GLN A 606 11.18 26.78 7.45
N GLY A 607 12.26 26.09 7.75
CA GLY A 607 12.22 25.16 8.87
C GLY A 607 13.55 24.53 9.20
N ILE A 608 13.51 23.71 10.25
CA ILE A 608 14.66 22.96 10.73
C ILE A 608 14.46 21.45 10.55
N ILE A 609 15.57 20.76 10.34
CA ILE A 609 15.62 19.30 10.33
C ILE A 609 16.58 18.86 11.44
N ALA A 610 16.07 18.11 12.42
CA ALA A 610 16.91 17.50 13.45
C ALA A 610 17.12 16.02 13.13
N ILE A 611 18.37 15.59 12.99
CA ILE A 611 18.72 14.18 12.71
C ILE A 611 19.35 13.61 13.97
N LEU A 612 18.55 12.84 14.73
CA LEU A 612 18.93 12.29 16.04
C LEU A 612 19.59 10.91 15.90
N ASP A 613 20.53 10.81 14.97
CA ASP A 613 21.28 9.57 14.70
C ASP A 613 22.73 9.92 14.34
N ASN A 614 23.62 9.71 15.29
CA ASN A 614 25.04 10.08 15.14
C ASN A 614 25.78 9.27 14.06
N ARG A 615 25.19 8.19 13.54
CA ARG A 615 25.77 7.42 12.43
C ARG A 615 25.92 8.24 11.17
N ILE A 616 25.14 9.31 11.02
CA ILE A 616 25.22 10.21 9.86
C ILE A 616 26.57 10.96 9.81
N ILE A 617 27.20 11.21 10.97
CA ILE A 617 28.51 11.86 11.06
C ILE A 617 29.65 10.88 11.37
N ASN A 618 29.38 9.79 12.10
CA ASN A 618 30.40 8.86 12.58
C ASN A 618 30.65 7.67 11.65
N LYS A 619 29.79 7.41 10.65
CA LYS A 619 29.97 6.32 9.70
C LYS A 619 30.29 6.84 8.30
N SER A 620 31.16 6.12 7.58
CA SER A 620 31.58 6.51 6.22
C SER A 620 30.42 6.66 5.23
N TYR A 621 29.33 5.93 5.45
CA TYR A 621 28.14 6.03 4.62
C TYR A 621 27.25 7.25 4.95
N GLY A 622 27.43 7.92 6.06
CA GLY A 622 26.61 9.09 6.43
C GLY A 622 26.66 10.21 5.41
N LYS A 623 27.81 10.42 4.77
CA LYS A 623 27.97 11.41 3.70
C LYS A 623 27.02 11.21 2.53
N TYR A 624 26.59 9.96 2.24
CA TYR A 624 25.66 9.68 1.13
C TYR A 624 24.24 10.21 1.45
N PHE A 625 23.84 10.23 2.72
CA PHE A 625 22.58 10.86 3.14
C PHE A 625 22.65 12.38 2.96
N LEU A 626 23.71 13.03 3.45
CA LEU A 626 23.86 14.47 3.35
C LEU A 626 24.00 14.94 1.90
N ASN A 627 24.75 14.22 1.08
CA ASN A 627 24.90 14.51 -0.36
C ASN A 627 23.64 14.22 -1.19
N SER A 628 22.65 13.54 -0.62
CA SER A 628 21.41 13.18 -1.32
C SER A 628 20.33 14.27 -1.28
N ILE A 629 20.52 15.29 -0.49
CA ILE A 629 19.64 16.45 -0.37
C ILE A 629 20.30 17.69 -0.99
N ASP A 630 19.49 18.70 -1.29
CA ASP A 630 20.00 19.96 -1.79
C ASP A 630 20.88 20.65 -0.73
N GLU A 631 21.84 21.46 -1.18
CA GLU A 631 22.79 22.12 -0.30
C GLU A 631 22.07 23.01 0.73
N CYS A 632 22.41 22.87 2.00
CA CYS A 632 21.81 23.60 3.11
C CYS A 632 22.82 23.76 4.27
N GLU A 633 22.52 24.64 5.21
CA GLU A 633 23.33 24.85 6.41
C GLU A 633 23.25 23.64 7.35
N ILE A 634 24.38 23.08 7.76
CA ILE A 634 24.45 21.94 8.70
C ILE A 634 25.18 22.39 9.94
N GLU A 635 24.55 22.27 11.10
CA GLU A 635 25.12 22.55 12.41
C GLU A 635 25.23 21.28 13.26
N ILE A 636 26.44 21.00 13.73
CA ILE A 636 26.68 19.91 14.68
C ILE A 636 26.55 20.50 16.07
N VAL A 637 25.56 20.04 16.84
CA VAL A 637 25.25 20.54 18.19
C VAL A 637 25.93 19.68 19.23
N GLU A 638 26.58 20.33 20.22
CA GLU A 638 27.26 19.66 21.35
C GLU A 638 26.32 19.37 22.53
#